data_2d4b208dd011e6b6f00b5bf39d3b7106
#
_entry.id   2d4b208dd011e6b6f00b5bf39d3b7106
#
_cell.length_a   1.000
_cell.length_b   1.000
_cell.length_c   1.000
_cell.angle_alpha   90.00
_cell.angle_beta   90.00
_cell.angle_gamma   90.00
#
_symmetry.space_group_name_H-M   'P 1'
#
loop_
_entity.id
_entity.type
_entity.pdbx_description
1 polymer ?
#
loop_
_entity_poly.entity_id
_entity_poly.type
_entity_poly.pdbx_seq_one_letter_code
_entity_poly.pdbx_strand_id
1 'polypeptide(L)'
;MKTAGGAVALVRNFSGLAREFKDGELFSRMLETLSGEAYFAGLANRLEREKITPVFYGGEGYPKAWLTLADAPLCLYAKGELSLLKDELFAVVGSRRTVDSARKLGGKIAEELTARFAVLTGSADGGDETALRGALDGGKAVCLLAGGFGFAPKENPLLVRVEKEGLLLSACPLDTPVRVFSYEYRNKLLAAMSVGVLVLGAAEKSGALITAKYAAAMCKKLFAIPYAPSVLAGAGCNQLIKNGAYLTETANDILEKYGYEGVEKKKIPLTETEEKAVEFITERGEAHVSEISSALNIPTYRLATMLSALEVKGAVVKLGGNRYSVV
;
A
#
# COMPACT_ATOMS: atom_id res chain seq x y z
N MET A 1 -21.96 27.53 0.90
CA MET A 1 -21.58 28.33 2.10
C MET A 1 -20.61 27.61 3.06
N LYS A 2 -20.57 26.27 3.16
CA LYS A 2 -19.56 25.57 3.99
C LYS A 2 -18.14 25.61 3.40
N THR A 3 -17.96 25.79 2.12
CA THR A 3 -16.67 25.87 1.41
C THR A 3 -15.95 27.20 1.60
N ALA A 4 -16.66 28.32 1.71
CA ALA A 4 -16.06 29.65 1.98
C ALA A 4 -15.43 29.71 3.37
N GLY A 5 -16.03 29.05 4.37
CA GLY A 5 -15.44 28.99 5.72
C GLY A 5 -14.11 28.23 5.79
N GLY A 6 -13.94 27.19 4.95
CA GLY A 6 -12.69 26.43 4.85
C GLY A 6 -11.55 27.23 4.23
N ALA A 7 -11.82 28.00 3.18
CA ALA A 7 -10.84 28.87 2.54
C ALA A 7 -10.37 29.99 3.50
N VAL A 8 -11.28 30.58 4.27
CA VAL A 8 -10.96 31.59 5.30
C VAL A 8 -10.14 31.00 6.44
N ALA A 9 -10.39 29.75 6.84
CA ALA A 9 -9.58 29.04 7.84
C ALA A 9 -8.17 28.76 7.31
N LEU A 10 -8.03 28.40 6.04
CA LEU A 10 -6.74 28.23 5.37
C LEU A 10 -5.92 29.53 5.39
N VAL A 11 -6.54 30.64 5.00
CA VAL A 11 -5.90 31.97 5.02
C VAL A 11 -5.51 32.40 6.45
N ARG A 12 -6.34 32.12 7.45
CA ARG A 12 -6.02 32.43 8.86
C ARG A 12 -4.85 31.59 9.39
N ASN A 13 -4.74 30.35 9.00
CA ASN A 13 -3.60 29.50 9.37
C ASN A 13 -2.31 29.91 8.64
N PHE A 14 -2.42 30.35 7.38
CA PHE A 14 -1.29 30.95 6.67
C PHE A 14 -0.78 32.23 7.33
N SER A 15 -1.66 33.05 7.93
CA SER A 15 -1.23 34.25 8.64
C SER A 15 -0.40 33.97 9.91
N GLY A 16 -0.58 32.75 10.51
CA GLY A 16 0.29 32.25 11.58
C GLY A 16 1.70 31.91 11.09
N LEU A 17 1.83 31.33 9.90
CA LEU A 17 3.09 31.01 9.24
C LEU A 17 3.81 32.27 8.71
N ALA A 18 3.08 33.34 8.40
CA ALA A 18 3.64 34.61 7.94
C ALA A 18 4.68 35.24 8.88
N ARG A 19 4.59 34.95 10.19
CA ARG A 19 5.55 35.42 11.19
C ARG A 19 6.93 34.79 11.06
N GLU A 20 7.04 33.65 10.35
CA GLU A 20 8.29 32.93 10.12
C GLU A 20 8.92 33.26 8.76
N PHE A 21 8.19 33.92 7.84
CA PHE A 21 8.70 34.33 6.55
C PHE A 21 9.43 35.65 6.68
N LYS A 22 10.73 35.69 6.30
CA LYS A 22 11.58 36.90 6.33
C LYS A 22 11.15 37.98 5.35
N ASP A 23 10.29 37.67 4.39
CA ASP A 23 9.79 38.60 3.35
C ASP A 23 8.27 38.70 3.45
N GLY A 24 7.81 39.65 4.30
CA GLY A 24 6.39 39.91 4.53
C GLY A 24 5.65 40.46 3.32
N GLU A 25 6.36 41.13 2.37
CA GLU A 25 5.76 41.74 1.18
C GLU A 25 5.43 40.65 0.13
N LEU A 26 6.35 39.72 -0.11
CA LEU A 26 6.11 38.58 -0.99
C LEU A 26 4.95 37.68 -0.47
N PHE A 27 4.89 37.51 0.84
CA PHE A 27 3.81 36.74 1.47
C PHE A 27 2.45 37.43 1.36
N SER A 28 2.40 38.79 1.55
CA SER A 28 1.19 39.58 1.37
C SER A 28 0.69 39.55 -0.07
N ARG A 29 1.57 39.65 -1.06
CA ARG A 29 1.23 39.50 -2.48
C ARG A 29 0.74 38.12 -2.82
N MET A 30 1.33 37.05 -2.25
CA MET A 30 0.82 35.70 -2.40
C MET A 30 -0.59 35.57 -1.81
N LEU A 31 -0.84 36.10 -0.63
CA LEU A 31 -2.16 36.09 -0.01
C LEU A 31 -3.20 36.86 -0.85
N GLU A 32 -2.87 38.02 -1.37
CA GLU A 32 -3.75 38.79 -2.24
C GLU A 32 -4.06 38.01 -3.54
N THR A 33 -3.06 37.39 -4.15
CA THR A 33 -3.26 36.56 -5.34
C THR A 33 -4.10 35.30 -5.06
N LEU A 34 -3.93 34.67 -3.89
CA LEU A 34 -4.67 33.48 -3.47
C LEU A 34 -6.05 33.82 -2.89
N SER A 35 -6.31 35.04 -2.42
CA SER A 35 -7.59 35.47 -1.87
C SER A 35 -8.60 35.94 -2.92
N GLY A 36 -8.27 35.88 -4.22
CA GLY A 36 -9.20 36.20 -5.28
C GLY A 36 -10.42 35.27 -5.26
N GLU A 37 -11.62 35.80 -4.98
CA GLU A 37 -12.89 35.04 -4.93
C GLU A 37 -13.08 34.13 -6.15
N ALA A 38 -12.66 34.59 -7.33
CA ALA A 38 -12.77 33.84 -8.57
C ALA A 38 -11.90 32.57 -8.59
N TYR A 39 -10.68 32.61 -8.02
CA TYR A 39 -9.83 31.45 -7.93
C TYR A 39 -10.42 30.37 -7.02
N PHE A 40 -10.89 30.77 -5.83
CA PHE A 40 -11.48 29.83 -4.88
C PHE A 40 -12.81 29.28 -5.33
N ALA A 41 -13.61 30.09 -6.02
CA ALA A 41 -14.87 29.63 -6.63
C ALA A 41 -14.58 28.60 -7.74
N GLY A 42 -13.59 28.85 -8.59
CA GLY A 42 -13.15 27.90 -9.62
C GLY A 42 -12.62 26.60 -9.04
N LEU A 43 -11.82 26.67 -7.98
CA LEU A 43 -11.31 25.49 -7.28
C LEU A 43 -12.44 24.70 -6.60
N ALA A 44 -13.38 25.37 -5.93
CA ALA A 44 -14.52 24.74 -5.28
C ALA A 44 -15.41 24.00 -6.29
N ASN A 45 -15.75 24.65 -7.40
CA ASN A 45 -16.53 24.05 -8.49
C ASN A 45 -15.81 22.82 -9.10
N ARG A 46 -14.49 22.91 -9.24
CA ARG A 46 -13.70 21.77 -9.74
C ARG A 46 -13.68 20.59 -8.76
N LEU A 47 -13.48 20.85 -7.48
CA LEU A 47 -13.51 19.84 -6.43
C LEU A 47 -14.87 19.11 -6.41
N GLU A 48 -15.95 19.86 -6.49
CA GLU A 48 -17.32 19.30 -6.53
C GLU A 48 -17.56 18.45 -7.79
N ARG A 49 -17.23 18.99 -8.97
CA ARG A 49 -17.36 18.28 -10.24
C ARG A 49 -16.54 17.00 -10.30
N GLU A 50 -15.32 17.01 -9.77
CA GLU A 50 -14.42 15.86 -9.76
C GLU A 50 -14.64 14.95 -8.54
N LYS A 51 -15.61 15.27 -7.66
CA LYS A 51 -15.95 14.54 -6.43
C LYS A 51 -14.73 14.39 -5.50
N ILE A 52 -13.94 15.43 -5.37
CA ILE A 52 -12.76 15.48 -4.50
C ILE A 52 -13.13 16.23 -3.23
N THR A 53 -12.95 15.59 -2.08
CA THR A 53 -13.18 16.19 -0.76
C THR A 53 -11.87 16.75 -0.21
N PRO A 54 -11.77 18.07 0.03
CA PRO A 54 -10.64 18.65 0.72
C PRO A 54 -10.77 18.43 2.24
N VAL A 55 -9.73 17.88 2.84
CA VAL A 55 -9.60 17.69 4.31
C VAL A 55 -8.50 18.62 4.80
N PHE A 56 -8.87 19.62 5.59
CA PHE A 56 -7.94 20.67 6.02
C PHE A 56 -7.18 20.30 7.28
N TYR A 57 -5.98 20.86 7.41
CA TYR A 57 -5.10 20.71 8.58
C TYR A 57 -5.87 20.88 9.90
N GLY A 58 -5.78 19.88 10.78
CA GLY A 58 -6.46 19.86 12.07
C GLY A 58 -7.99 19.73 12.02
N GLY A 59 -8.58 19.60 10.83
CA GLY A 59 -10.02 19.37 10.64
C GLY A 59 -10.41 17.90 10.81
N GLU A 60 -11.72 17.63 10.76
CA GLU A 60 -12.24 16.27 10.81
C GLU A 60 -11.71 15.44 9.62
N GLY A 61 -11.25 14.22 9.89
CA GLY A 61 -10.66 13.32 8.88
C GLY A 61 -9.20 13.59 8.53
N TYR A 62 -8.59 14.70 9.05
CA TYR A 62 -7.16 14.93 8.83
C TYR A 62 -6.32 13.93 9.65
N PRO A 63 -5.30 13.29 9.04
CA PRO A 63 -4.46 12.32 9.74
C PRO A 63 -3.75 12.95 10.94
N LYS A 64 -4.11 12.53 12.16
CA LYS A 64 -3.54 13.08 13.39
C LYS A 64 -2.01 12.94 13.43
N ALA A 65 -1.47 11.86 12.89
CA ALA A 65 -0.04 11.62 12.82
C ALA A 65 0.72 12.68 12.00
N TRP A 66 0.07 13.34 11.04
CA TRP A 66 0.70 14.41 10.27
C TRP A 66 0.82 15.71 11.04
N LEU A 67 0.01 15.93 12.07
CA LEU A 67 0.08 17.15 12.92
C LEU A 67 1.43 17.30 13.64
N THR A 68 2.18 16.21 13.78
CA THR A 68 3.52 16.21 14.40
C THR A 68 4.65 16.49 13.40
N LEU A 69 4.34 16.56 12.10
CA LEU A 69 5.34 16.86 11.07
C LEU A 69 5.52 18.37 10.92
N ALA A 70 6.76 18.82 10.87
CA ALA A 70 7.08 20.23 10.65
C ALA A 70 6.61 20.75 9.29
N ASP A 71 6.51 19.86 8.30
CA ASP A 71 6.09 20.12 6.92
C ASP A 71 4.75 19.43 6.59
N ALA A 72 3.86 19.33 7.56
CA ALA A 72 2.54 18.74 7.37
C ALA A 72 1.76 19.48 6.26
N PRO A 73 1.10 18.74 5.34
CA PRO A 73 0.32 19.38 4.28
C PRO A 73 -0.89 20.12 4.87
N LEU A 74 -1.16 21.32 4.40
CA LEU A 74 -2.29 22.14 4.88
C LEU A 74 -3.65 21.61 4.42
N CYS A 75 -3.65 20.83 3.34
CA CYS A 75 -4.84 20.22 2.79
C CYS A 75 -4.50 18.82 2.25
N LEU A 76 -5.33 17.86 2.62
CA LEU A 76 -5.37 16.54 2.03
C LEU A 76 -6.58 16.49 1.10
N TYR A 77 -6.36 16.15 -0.14
CA TYR A 77 -7.42 15.92 -1.12
C TYR A 77 -7.76 14.44 -1.15
N ALA A 78 -9.04 14.12 -1.08
CA ALA A 78 -9.52 12.74 -0.96
C ALA A 78 -10.62 12.46 -1.99
N LYS A 79 -10.59 11.27 -2.60
CA LYS A 79 -11.61 10.80 -3.54
C LYS A 79 -11.92 9.33 -3.29
N GLY A 80 -13.18 8.99 -3.03
CA GLY A 80 -13.63 7.65 -2.66
C GLY A 80 -14.14 7.57 -1.23
N GLU A 81 -13.90 6.44 -0.56
CA GLU A 81 -14.46 6.10 0.75
C GLU A 81 -13.66 6.73 1.91
N LEU A 82 -14.10 7.92 2.36
CA LEU A 82 -13.41 8.67 3.42
C LEU A 82 -13.43 7.97 4.79
N SER A 83 -14.37 7.07 5.02
CA SER A 83 -14.45 6.35 6.30
C SER A 83 -13.20 5.53 6.59
N LEU A 84 -12.45 5.12 5.56
CA LEU A 84 -11.17 4.42 5.67
C LEU A 84 -10.08 5.23 6.40
N LEU A 85 -10.22 6.57 6.50
CA LEU A 85 -9.32 7.39 7.31
C LEU A 85 -9.57 7.25 8.83
N LYS A 86 -10.66 6.61 9.24
CA LYS A 86 -10.96 6.31 10.65
C LYS A 86 -10.33 4.99 11.10
N ASP A 87 -9.98 4.12 10.16
CA ASP A 87 -9.29 2.86 10.44
C ASP A 87 -7.81 3.11 10.76
N GLU A 88 -7.19 2.17 11.45
CA GLU A 88 -5.73 2.14 11.53
C GLU A 88 -5.16 1.80 10.15
N LEU A 89 -4.24 2.63 9.67
CA LEU A 89 -3.61 2.46 8.37
C LEU A 89 -2.31 1.68 8.51
N PHE A 90 -2.17 0.61 7.74
CA PHE A 90 -0.94 -0.17 7.67
C PHE A 90 -0.32 -0.03 6.27
N ALA A 91 0.94 0.38 6.20
CA ALA A 91 1.60 0.61 4.92
C ALA A 91 2.19 -0.68 4.34
N VAL A 92 1.90 -0.96 3.07
CA VAL A 92 2.54 -2.03 2.31
C VAL A 92 3.18 -1.41 1.07
N VAL A 93 4.50 -1.51 0.96
CA VAL A 93 5.27 -0.86 -0.12
C VAL A 93 6.25 -1.82 -0.77
N GLY A 94 6.61 -1.53 -2.01
CA GLY A 94 7.62 -2.34 -2.68
C GLY A 94 8.20 -1.65 -3.91
N SER A 95 9.34 -2.15 -4.36
CA SER A 95 10.01 -1.62 -5.55
C SER A 95 9.27 -2.02 -6.84
N ARG A 96 9.54 -1.28 -7.92
CA ARG A 96 9.08 -1.64 -9.26
C ARG A 96 9.63 -2.99 -9.74
N ARG A 97 10.73 -3.46 -9.15
CA ARG A 97 11.41 -4.70 -9.49
C ARG A 97 11.18 -5.82 -8.47
N THR A 98 10.11 -5.72 -7.68
CA THR A 98 9.69 -6.81 -6.79
C THR A 98 9.43 -8.06 -7.62
N VAL A 99 10.04 -9.19 -7.23
CA VAL A 99 9.93 -10.46 -7.98
C VAL A 99 8.53 -11.06 -7.84
N ASP A 100 8.12 -11.89 -8.80
CA ASP A 100 6.74 -12.39 -8.88
C ASP A 100 6.30 -13.22 -7.67
N SER A 101 7.21 -14.03 -7.09
CA SER A 101 6.91 -14.77 -5.86
C SER A 101 6.56 -13.84 -4.69
N ALA A 102 7.35 -12.78 -4.50
CA ALA A 102 7.07 -11.79 -3.46
C ALA A 102 5.85 -10.90 -3.78
N ARG A 103 5.54 -10.68 -5.07
CA ARG A 103 4.28 -10.03 -5.47
C ARG A 103 3.08 -10.89 -5.09
N LYS A 104 3.08 -12.18 -5.43
CA LYS A 104 1.98 -13.10 -5.07
C LYS A 104 1.77 -13.13 -3.55
N LEU A 105 2.86 -13.33 -2.80
CA LEU A 105 2.81 -13.35 -1.35
C LEU A 105 2.33 -12.01 -0.78
N GLY A 106 2.91 -10.90 -1.24
CA GLY A 106 2.58 -9.56 -0.76
C GLY A 106 1.15 -9.14 -1.06
N GLY A 107 0.60 -9.55 -2.21
CA GLY A 107 -0.80 -9.32 -2.55
C GLY A 107 -1.75 -10.03 -1.57
N LYS A 108 -1.45 -11.31 -1.27
CA LYS A 108 -2.20 -12.11 -0.30
C LYS A 108 -2.12 -11.50 1.12
N ILE A 109 -0.92 -11.12 1.55
CA ILE A 109 -0.74 -10.47 2.85
C ILE A 109 -1.54 -9.15 2.89
N ALA A 110 -1.49 -8.34 1.84
CA ALA A 110 -2.23 -7.09 1.77
C ALA A 110 -3.76 -7.31 1.83
N GLU A 111 -4.28 -8.34 1.16
CA GLU A 111 -5.69 -8.74 1.24
C GLU A 111 -6.06 -9.15 2.68
N GLU A 112 -5.30 -10.04 3.30
CA GLU A 112 -5.58 -10.56 4.64
C GLU A 112 -5.48 -9.48 5.72
N LEU A 113 -4.56 -8.50 5.58
CA LEU A 113 -4.42 -7.38 6.50
C LEU A 113 -5.67 -6.49 6.57
N THR A 114 -6.49 -6.46 5.51
CA THR A 114 -7.73 -5.66 5.49
C THR A 114 -8.76 -6.09 6.52
N ALA A 115 -8.62 -7.29 7.10
CA ALA A 115 -9.45 -7.74 8.22
C ALA A 115 -9.31 -6.84 9.46
N ARG A 116 -8.18 -6.12 9.62
CA ARG A 116 -7.88 -5.28 10.78
C ARG A 116 -7.48 -3.86 10.44
N PHE A 117 -6.80 -3.65 9.31
CA PHE A 117 -6.26 -2.36 8.90
C PHE A 117 -6.88 -1.89 7.59
N ALA A 118 -6.87 -0.60 7.32
CA ALA A 118 -6.90 -0.14 5.95
C ALA A 118 -5.46 -0.15 5.40
N VAL A 119 -5.26 -0.83 4.26
CA VAL A 119 -3.94 -0.99 3.66
C VAL A 119 -3.60 0.24 2.84
N LEU A 120 -2.55 0.94 3.28
CA LEU A 120 -2.06 2.17 2.67
C LEU A 120 -0.85 1.87 1.77
N THR A 121 -0.86 2.38 0.55
CA THR A 121 0.27 2.23 -0.36
C THR A 121 0.41 3.42 -1.31
N GLY A 122 1.39 3.36 -2.19
CA GLY A 122 1.53 4.31 -3.28
C GLY A 122 0.87 3.84 -4.58
N SER A 123 1.20 4.54 -5.66
CA SER A 123 0.72 4.22 -7.01
C SER A 123 1.83 3.81 -7.97
N ALA A 124 2.98 3.37 -7.45
CA ALA A 124 4.07 2.91 -8.30
C ALA A 124 3.81 1.49 -8.80
N ASP A 125 4.29 1.18 -10.02
CA ASP A 125 4.22 -0.17 -10.54
C ASP A 125 4.95 -1.16 -9.62
N GLY A 126 4.62 -2.42 -9.69
CA GLY A 126 5.30 -3.50 -8.97
C GLY A 126 4.77 -3.72 -7.56
N GLY A 127 5.58 -3.48 -6.52
CA GLY A 127 5.19 -3.78 -5.14
C GLY A 127 4.00 -2.97 -4.64
N ASP A 128 3.98 -1.66 -4.88
CA ASP A 128 2.85 -0.78 -4.49
C ASP A 128 1.57 -1.21 -5.24
N GLU A 129 1.66 -1.46 -6.55
CA GLU A 129 0.53 -1.95 -7.37
C GLU A 129 -0.01 -3.27 -6.83
N THR A 130 0.88 -4.19 -6.48
CA THR A 130 0.50 -5.50 -5.92
C THR A 130 -0.24 -5.35 -4.58
N ALA A 131 0.29 -4.52 -3.69
CA ALA A 131 -0.34 -4.20 -2.42
C ALA A 131 -1.73 -3.59 -2.61
N LEU A 132 -1.86 -2.68 -3.58
CA LEU A 132 -3.11 -2.00 -3.88
C LEU A 132 -4.18 -2.97 -4.41
N ARG A 133 -3.80 -3.93 -5.28
CA ARG A 133 -4.72 -4.99 -5.76
C ARG A 133 -5.22 -5.85 -4.61
N GLY A 134 -4.31 -6.39 -3.79
CA GLY A 134 -4.69 -7.21 -2.63
C GLY A 134 -5.58 -6.45 -1.65
N ALA A 135 -5.27 -5.19 -1.37
CA ALA A 135 -6.08 -4.34 -0.50
C ALA A 135 -7.49 -4.08 -1.05
N LEU A 136 -7.63 -3.90 -2.37
CA LEU A 136 -8.94 -3.77 -3.03
C LEU A 136 -9.74 -5.08 -2.96
N ASP A 137 -9.08 -6.22 -3.14
CA ASP A 137 -9.73 -7.54 -3.06
C ASP A 137 -10.20 -7.83 -1.62
N GLY A 138 -9.53 -7.27 -0.62
CA GLY A 138 -9.93 -7.30 0.79
C GLY A 138 -10.88 -6.15 1.22
N GLY A 139 -11.13 -5.16 0.36
CA GLY A 139 -12.14 -4.11 0.56
C GLY A 139 -11.69 -2.87 1.35
N LYS A 140 -10.40 -2.73 1.73
CA LYS A 140 -9.89 -1.57 2.49
C LYS A 140 -8.59 -1.01 1.91
N ALA A 141 -8.65 -0.51 0.67
CA ALA A 141 -7.52 0.04 -0.04
C ALA A 141 -7.42 1.56 0.09
N VAL A 142 -6.25 2.06 0.47
CA VAL A 142 -5.92 3.49 0.48
C VAL A 142 -4.67 3.73 -0.35
N CYS A 143 -4.75 4.63 -1.33
CA CYS A 143 -3.63 4.98 -2.19
C CYS A 143 -3.26 6.46 -2.02
N LEU A 144 -2.01 6.74 -1.67
CA LEU A 144 -1.48 8.10 -1.59
C LEU A 144 -0.64 8.42 -2.84
N LEU A 145 -1.10 9.40 -3.62
CA LEU A 145 -0.43 9.88 -4.83
C LEU A 145 0.80 10.72 -4.50
N ALA A 146 1.79 10.74 -5.40
CA ALA A 146 2.98 11.59 -5.29
C ALA A 146 2.78 13.00 -5.87
N GLY A 147 1.69 13.25 -6.58
CA GLY A 147 1.32 14.52 -7.17
C GLY A 147 -0.16 14.80 -7.04
N GLY A 148 -0.62 15.90 -7.63
CA GLY A 148 -2.03 16.28 -7.63
C GLY A 148 -2.89 15.36 -8.51
N PHE A 149 -4.20 15.36 -8.27
CA PHE A 149 -5.18 14.56 -9.03
C PHE A 149 -5.18 14.87 -10.54
N GLY A 150 -4.84 16.10 -10.94
CA GLY A 150 -4.76 16.48 -12.35
C GLY A 150 -3.66 15.75 -13.13
N PHE A 151 -2.67 15.20 -12.42
CA PHE A 151 -1.54 14.43 -12.98
C PHE A 151 -1.63 12.92 -12.67
N ALA A 152 -2.69 12.48 -12.00
CA ALA A 152 -2.93 11.05 -11.84
C ALA A 152 -3.24 10.41 -13.20
N PRO A 153 -2.70 9.22 -13.51
CA PRO A 153 -3.00 8.52 -14.76
C PRO A 153 -4.49 8.14 -14.81
N LYS A 154 -5.30 8.94 -15.51
CA LYS A 154 -6.76 8.80 -15.55
C LYS A 154 -7.23 7.48 -16.17
N GLU A 155 -6.40 6.89 -17.05
CA GLU A 155 -6.69 5.64 -17.74
C GLU A 155 -6.14 4.40 -17.00
N ASN A 156 -5.51 4.60 -15.83
CA ASN A 156 -5.04 3.46 -15.03
C ASN A 156 -6.24 2.74 -14.39
N PRO A 157 -6.56 1.50 -14.83
CA PRO A 157 -7.76 0.79 -14.34
C PRO A 157 -7.75 0.57 -12.83
N LEU A 158 -6.53 0.43 -12.26
CA LEU A 158 -6.38 0.21 -10.82
C LEU A 158 -6.75 1.46 -10.01
N LEU A 159 -6.30 2.65 -10.44
CA LEU A 159 -6.67 3.90 -9.77
C LEU A 159 -8.16 4.21 -9.92
N VAL A 160 -8.76 3.90 -11.09
CA VAL A 160 -10.21 3.99 -11.29
C VAL A 160 -10.96 3.05 -10.32
N ARG A 161 -10.42 1.86 -10.07
CA ARG A 161 -10.99 0.92 -9.10
C ARG A 161 -10.87 1.46 -7.67
N VAL A 162 -9.71 2.05 -7.31
CA VAL A 162 -9.51 2.70 -5.99
C VAL A 162 -10.50 3.85 -5.76
N GLU A 163 -10.78 4.65 -6.77
CA GLU A 163 -11.77 5.74 -6.66
C GLU A 163 -13.19 5.24 -6.36
N LYS A 164 -13.52 4.02 -6.79
CA LYS A 164 -14.86 3.42 -6.63
C LYS A 164 -15.01 2.57 -5.38
N GLU A 165 -13.97 1.82 -5.03
CA GLU A 165 -14.01 0.74 -4.04
C GLU A 165 -13.09 1.00 -2.83
N GLY A 166 -12.28 2.06 -2.87
CA GLY A 166 -11.29 2.42 -1.86
C GLY A 166 -11.18 3.92 -1.68
N LEU A 167 -10.00 4.39 -1.33
CA LEU A 167 -9.73 5.80 -1.08
C LEU A 167 -8.44 6.24 -1.78
N LEU A 168 -8.56 7.21 -2.69
CA LEU A 168 -7.43 7.85 -3.35
C LEU A 168 -7.14 9.20 -2.69
N LEU A 169 -5.89 9.43 -2.32
CA LEU A 169 -5.43 10.59 -1.57
C LEU A 169 -4.32 11.36 -2.30
N SER A 170 -4.28 12.66 -2.14
CA SER A 170 -3.16 13.50 -2.52
C SER A 170 -2.92 14.59 -1.48
N ALA A 171 -1.66 14.79 -1.08
CA ALA A 171 -1.23 15.89 -0.22
C ALA A 171 -0.79 17.13 -1.03
N CYS A 172 -0.96 17.11 -2.33
CA CYS A 172 -0.56 18.17 -3.26
C CYS A 172 -1.78 18.87 -3.85
N PRO A 173 -1.70 20.18 -4.18
CA PRO A 173 -2.70 20.86 -4.99
C PRO A 173 -2.99 20.10 -6.29
N LEU A 174 -4.22 20.22 -6.82
CA LEU A 174 -4.72 19.38 -7.91
C LEU A 174 -3.82 19.33 -9.14
N ASP A 175 -3.19 20.46 -9.49
CA ASP A 175 -2.35 20.60 -10.69
C ASP A 175 -0.84 20.52 -10.38
N THR A 176 -0.46 19.85 -9.29
CA THR A 176 0.95 19.63 -8.95
C THR A 176 1.50 18.45 -9.73
N PRO A 177 2.50 18.66 -10.63
CA PRO A 177 3.12 17.57 -11.36
C PRO A 177 3.99 16.70 -10.45
N VAL A 178 4.10 15.42 -10.80
CA VAL A 178 5.00 14.51 -10.09
C VAL A 178 6.45 14.81 -10.47
N ARG A 179 7.32 15.00 -9.45
CA ARG A 179 8.76 15.19 -9.57
C ARG A 179 9.51 14.19 -8.72
N VAL A 180 10.82 14.06 -8.90
CA VAL A 180 11.63 13.09 -8.14
C VAL A 180 11.47 13.25 -6.63
N PHE A 181 11.54 14.47 -6.12
CA PHE A 181 11.37 14.76 -4.69
C PHE A 181 9.94 14.53 -4.17
N SER A 182 8.93 14.54 -5.06
CA SER A 182 7.54 14.27 -4.66
C SER A 182 7.36 12.86 -4.11
N TYR A 183 8.14 11.90 -4.64
CA TYR A 183 8.11 10.50 -4.14
C TYR A 183 8.67 10.41 -2.72
N GLU A 184 9.75 11.13 -2.42
CA GLU A 184 10.33 11.14 -1.07
C GLU A 184 9.36 11.75 -0.05
N TYR A 185 8.78 12.90 -0.38
CA TYR A 185 7.77 13.55 0.47
C TYR A 185 6.56 12.65 0.70
N ARG A 186 6.00 12.07 -0.37
CA ARG A 186 4.89 11.11 -0.27
C ARG A 186 5.24 9.93 0.63
N ASN A 187 6.44 9.37 0.48
CA ASN A 187 6.87 8.23 1.28
C ASN A 187 7.01 8.57 2.77
N LYS A 188 7.45 9.79 3.09
CA LYS A 188 7.45 10.32 4.46
C LYS A 188 6.04 10.42 5.03
N LEU A 189 5.09 10.97 4.27
CA LEU A 189 3.69 11.10 4.67
C LEU A 189 3.03 9.73 4.87
N LEU A 190 3.33 8.79 3.98
CA LEU A 190 2.85 7.40 4.04
C LEU A 190 3.36 6.72 5.32
N ALA A 191 4.65 6.81 5.62
CA ALA A 191 5.22 6.27 6.84
C ALA A 191 4.60 6.91 8.10
N ALA A 192 4.41 8.23 8.10
CA ALA A 192 3.83 8.94 9.25
C ALA A 192 2.37 8.52 9.51
N MET A 193 1.59 8.30 8.46
CA MET A 193 0.17 7.98 8.53
C MET A 193 -0.11 6.54 8.95
N SER A 194 0.87 5.64 8.76
CA SER A 194 0.72 4.21 9.06
C SER A 194 1.11 3.85 10.49
N VAL A 195 0.54 2.78 11.04
CA VAL A 195 0.95 2.18 12.33
C VAL A 195 2.20 1.31 12.17
N GLY A 196 2.46 0.79 10.97
CA GLY A 196 3.64 -0.01 10.62
C GLY A 196 3.82 -0.09 9.11
N VAL A 197 4.94 -0.62 8.67
CA VAL A 197 5.32 -0.72 7.25
C VAL A 197 5.83 -2.11 6.92
N LEU A 198 5.23 -2.76 5.92
CA LEU A 198 5.75 -3.98 5.27
C LEU A 198 6.44 -3.60 3.96
N VAL A 199 7.67 -4.09 3.77
CA VAL A 199 8.42 -3.95 2.51
C VAL A 199 8.40 -5.28 1.76
N LEU A 200 7.70 -5.30 0.61
CA LEU A 200 7.56 -6.50 -0.23
C LEU A 200 8.81 -6.82 -1.04
N GLY A 201 9.57 -5.80 -1.42
CA GLY A 201 10.78 -5.97 -2.21
C GLY A 201 11.53 -4.66 -2.33
N ALA A 202 12.84 -4.72 -2.09
CA ALA A 202 13.73 -3.58 -2.20
C ALA A 202 15.16 -4.02 -2.50
N ALA A 203 15.76 -3.52 -3.57
CA ALA A 203 17.20 -3.55 -3.73
C ALA A 203 17.86 -2.50 -2.79
N GLU A 204 19.17 -2.55 -2.63
CA GLU A 204 19.93 -1.68 -1.67
C GLU A 204 19.64 -0.17 -1.81
N LYS A 205 19.34 0.31 -3.03
CA LYS A 205 19.05 1.74 -3.31
C LYS A 205 17.60 1.96 -3.76
N SER A 206 16.66 1.16 -3.25
CA SER A 206 15.26 1.24 -3.62
C SER A 206 14.54 2.40 -2.93
N GLY A 207 13.60 3.05 -3.65
CA GLY A 207 12.69 4.05 -3.08
C GLY A 207 11.82 3.53 -1.94
N ALA A 208 11.50 2.22 -1.90
CA ALA A 208 10.78 1.60 -0.79
C ALA A 208 11.53 1.67 0.54
N LEU A 209 12.89 1.68 0.51
CA LEU A 209 13.71 1.86 1.71
C LEU A 209 13.61 3.28 2.29
N ILE A 210 13.22 4.27 1.50
CA ILE A 210 12.96 5.64 1.98
C ILE A 210 11.78 5.62 2.95
N THR A 211 10.69 4.92 2.59
CA THR A 211 9.54 4.73 3.48
C THR A 211 9.93 4.02 4.76
N ALA A 212 10.71 2.93 4.67
CA ALA A 212 11.21 2.19 5.84
C ALA A 212 12.09 3.07 6.75
N LYS A 213 12.96 3.91 6.16
CA LYS A 213 13.81 4.86 6.91
C LYS A 213 12.96 5.86 7.71
N TYR A 214 11.94 6.46 7.09
CA TYR A 214 11.05 7.38 7.80
C TYR A 214 10.23 6.66 8.88
N ALA A 215 9.75 5.45 8.61
CA ALA A 215 9.03 4.65 9.60
C ALA A 215 9.91 4.31 10.81
N ALA A 216 11.17 3.91 10.58
CA ALA A 216 12.14 3.68 11.65
C ALA A 216 12.41 4.94 12.49
N ALA A 217 12.61 6.10 11.83
CA ALA A 217 12.80 7.38 12.52
C ALA A 217 11.58 7.81 13.36
N MET A 218 10.39 7.34 12.99
CA MET A 218 9.13 7.58 13.73
C MET A 218 8.80 6.43 14.70
N CYS A 219 9.76 5.54 15.00
CA CYS A 219 9.58 4.39 15.89
C CYS A 219 8.43 3.45 15.50
N LYS A 220 8.10 3.35 14.21
CA LYS A 220 7.09 2.42 13.70
C LYS A 220 7.67 1.02 13.56
N LYS A 221 6.83 -0.01 13.73
CA LYS A 221 7.23 -1.40 13.45
C LYS A 221 7.49 -1.58 11.97
N LEU A 222 8.62 -2.23 11.66
CA LEU A 222 9.02 -2.57 10.30
C LEU A 222 8.94 -4.07 10.08
N PHE A 223 8.47 -4.43 8.90
CA PHE A 223 8.28 -5.78 8.43
C PHE A 223 8.88 -5.93 7.04
N ALA A 224 9.46 -7.07 6.71
CA ALA A 224 10.01 -7.30 5.39
C ALA A 224 9.90 -8.77 4.99
N ILE A 225 9.58 -9.02 3.72
CA ILE A 225 9.59 -10.36 3.14
C ILE A 225 11.06 -10.80 2.97
N PRO A 226 11.43 -12.02 3.43
CA PRO A 226 12.77 -12.56 3.25
C PRO A 226 13.03 -12.97 1.80
N TYR A 227 14.28 -12.87 1.38
CA TYR A 227 14.72 -13.26 0.04
C TYR A 227 15.95 -14.17 0.12
N ALA A 228 16.09 -15.07 -0.84
CA ALA A 228 17.33 -15.80 -1.02
C ALA A 228 18.49 -14.80 -1.26
N PRO A 229 19.70 -15.04 -0.68
CA PRO A 229 20.83 -14.10 -0.78
C PRO A 229 21.25 -13.76 -2.21
N SER A 230 20.99 -14.66 -3.16
CA SER A 230 21.27 -14.47 -4.59
C SER A 230 20.31 -13.52 -5.31
N VAL A 231 19.16 -13.17 -4.69
CA VAL A 231 18.13 -12.32 -5.30
C VAL A 231 18.35 -10.86 -4.91
N LEU A 232 19.09 -10.13 -5.75
CA LEU A 232 19.46 -8.73 -5.50
C LEU A 232 18.27 -7.78 -5.34
N ALA A 233 17.13 -8.11 -5.94
CA ALA A 233 15.90 -7.32 -5.80
C ALA A 233 15.36 -7.30 -4.36
N GLY A 234 15.76 -8.25 -3.52
CA GLY A 234 15.39 -8.36 -2.11
C GLY A 234 16.51 -8.03 -1.12
N ALA A 235 17.70 -7.62 -1.59
CA ALA A 235 18.85 -7.36 -0.71
C ALA A 235 18.54 -6.33 0.38
N GLY A 236 17.77 -5.28 0.05
CA GLY A 236 17.33 -4.27 1.02
C GLY A 236 16.34 -4.82 2.05
N CYS A 237 15.44 -5.75 1.67
CA CYS A 237 14.56 -6.43 2.62
C CYS A 237 15.37 -7.26 3.62
N ASN A 238 16.33 -8.05 3.13
CA ASN A 238 17.22 -8.83 4.00
C ASN A 238 18.04 -7.93 4.93
N GLN A 239 18.47 -6.74 4.44
CA GLN A 239 19.18 -5.78 5.28
C GLN A 239 18.26 -5.16 6.34
N LEU A 240 17.00 -4.88 6.03
CA LEU A 240 16.01 -4.42 7.03
C LEU A 240 15.81 -5.47 8.12
N ILE A 241 15.68 -6.75 7.76
CA ILE A 241 15.55 -7.86 8.73
C ILE A 241 16.78 -7.95 9.64
N LYS A 242 17.99 -7.87 9.07
CA LYS A 242 19.24 -7.85 9.87
C LYS A 242 19.30 -6.66 10.82
N ASN A 243 18.65 -5.56 10.49
CA ASN A 243 18.59 -4.34 11.30
C ASN A 243 17.37 -4.29 12.24
N GLY A 244 16.67 -5.41 12.44
CA GLY A 244 15.59 -5.55 13.41
C GLY A 244 14.17 -5.39 12.87
N ALA A 245 13.97 -5.32 11.54
CA ALA A 245 12.64 -5.48 10.98
C ALA A 245 12.16 -6.93 11.17
N TYR A 246 10.87 -7.11 11.42
CA TYR A 246 10.28 -8.44 11.56
C TYR A 246 10.27 -9.16 10.22
N LEU A 247 10.82 -10.37 10.17
CA LEU A 247 10.67 -11.28 9.06
C LEU A 247 9.19 -11.63 8.91
N THR A 248 8.67 -11.55 7.70
CA THR A 248 7.23 -11.66 7.43
C THR A 248 6.98 -12.59 6.24
N GLU A 249 6.30 -13.67 6.50
CA GLU A 249 5.89 -14.68 5.51
C GLU A 249 4.36 -14.75 5.38
N THR A 250 3.63 -14.23 6.39
CA THR A 250 2.17 -14.24 6.45
C THR A 250 1.63 -12.94 7.05
N ALA A 251 0.35 -12.66 6.86
CA ALA A 251 -0.31 -11.54 7.54
C ALA A 251 -0.31 -11.74 9.08
N ASN A 252 -0.35 -12.98 9.55
CA ASN A 252 -0.37 -13.30 10.98
C ASN A 252 0.92 -12.85 11.68
N ASP A 253 2.08 -12.90 11.02
CA ASP A 253 3.34 -12.37 11.56
C ASP A 253 3.24 -10.88 11.91
N ILE A 254 2.40 -10.16 11.19
CA ILE A 254 2.12 -8.75 11.44
C ILE A 254 1.07 -8.61 12.53
N LEU A 255 -0.07 -9.29 12.39
CA LEU A 255 -1.22 -9.18 13.29
C LEU A 255 -0.85 -9.51 14.73
N GLU A 256 -0.07 -10.56 14.97
CA GLU A 256 0.44 -10.96 16.28
C GLU A 256 1.27 -9.85 16.96
N LYS A 257 2.05 -9.06 16.19
CA LYS A 257 2.83 -7.95 16.74
C LYS A 257 1.97 -6.77 17.21
N TYR A 258 0.70 -6.74 16.81
CA TYR A 258 -0.29 -5.76 17.27
C TYR A 258 -1.30 -6.36 18.25
N GLY A 259 -1.14 -7.63 18.65
CA GLY A 259 -2.02 -8.31 19.60
C GLY A 259 -3.37 -8.70 19.01
N TYR A 260 -3.47 -8.79 17.70
CA TYR A 260 -4.66 -9.28 17.01
C TYR A 260 -4.62 -10.80 16.86
N GLU A 261 -5.79 -11.42 16.93
CA GLU A 261 -5.94 -12.83 16.51
C GLU A 261 -5.62 -12.94 15.02
N GLY A 262 -4.93 -14.01 14.66
CA GLY A 262 -4.58 -14.30 13.27
C GLY A 262 -5.83 -14.47 12.40
N VAL A 263 -5.69 -14.20 11.13
CA VAL A 263 -6.69 -14.56 10.13
C VAL A 263 -6.58 -16.05 9.88
N GLU A 264 -7.69 -16.75 10.08
CA GLU A 264 -7.75 -18.18 9.69
C GLU A 264 -7.51 -18.29 8.17
N LYS A 265 -6.58 -19.17 7.79
CA LYS A 265 -6.39 -19.47 6.36
C LYS A 265 -7.75 -19.92 5.81
N LYS A 266 -8.25 -19.23 4.78
CA LYS A 266 -9.43 -19.72 4.03
C LYS A 266 -9.14 -21.16 3.64
N LYS A 267 -9.86 -22.11 4.21
CA LYS A 267 -9.74 -23.51 3.81
C LYS A 267 -10.15 -23.60 2.34
N ILE A 268 -9.18 -23.89 1.49
CA ILE A 268 -9.45 -24.17 0.08
C ILE A 268 -10.28 -25.45 0.07
N PRO A 269 -11.48 -25.47 -0.50
CA PRO A 269 -12.27 -26.70 -0.55
C PRO A 269 -11.56 -27.70 -1.47
N LEU A 270 -10.96 -28.70 -0.84
CA LEU A 270 -10.26 -29.79 -1.49
C LEU A 270 -11.10 -31.07 -1.39
N THR A 271 -11.05 -31.89 -2.41
CA THR A 271 -11.53 -33.27 -2.34
C THR A 271 -10.54 -34.12 -1.53
N GLU A 272 -10.97 -35.25 -0.99
CA GLU A 272 -10.10 -36.16 -0.24
C GLU A 272 -8.81 -36.54 -0.99
N THR A 273 -8.91 -36.71 -2.30
CA THR A 273 -7.75 -37.03 -3.16
C THR A 273 -6.81 -35.85 -3.33
N GLU A 274 -7.34 -34.63 -3.43
CA GLU A 274 -6.57 -33.40 -3.48
C GLU A 274 -5.86 -33.13 -2.15
N GLU A 275 -6.53 -33.38 -1.01
CA GLU A 275 -5.92 -33.25 0.32
C GLU A 275 -4.72 -34.20 0.47
N LYS A 276 -4.88 -35.47 0.12
CA LYS A 276 -3.76 -36.44 0.12
C LYS A 276 -2.59 -36.02 -0.76
N ALA A 277 -2.85 -35.38 -1.90
CA ALA A 277 -1.79 -34.87 -2.77
C ALA A 277 -1.06 -33.69 -2.14
N VAL A 278 -1.79 -32.76 -1.55
CA VAL A 278 -1.22 -31.60 -0.85
C VAL A 278 -0.42 -32.04 0.38
N GLU A 279 -0.94 -32.96 1.17
CA GLU A 279 -0.26 -33.54 2.34
C GLU A 279 1.07 -34.21 1.94
N PHE A 280 1.05 -35.05 0.90
CA PHE A 280 2.24 -35.69 0.37
C PHE A 280 3.33 -34.71 -0.08
N ILE A 281 2.91 -33.61 -0.74
CA ILE A 281 3.84 -32.55 -1.17
C ILE A 281 4.36 -31.79 0.07
N THR A 282 3.49 -31.50 1.04
CA THR A 282 3.85 -30.77 2.28
C THR A 282 4.95 -31.49 3.06
N GLU A 283 4.81 -32.81 3.25
CA GLU A 283 5.79 -33.62 3.99
C GLU A 283 7.19 -33.61 3.37
N ARG A 284 7.28 -33.41 2.05
CA ARG A 284 8.56 -33.42 1.30
C ARG A 284 9.09 -32.02 0.97
N GLY A 285 8.29 -30.99 1.20
CA GLY A 285 8.58 -29.62 0.75
C GLY A 285 8.32 -29.44 -0.74
N GLU A 286 8.75 -30.40 -1.58
CA GLU A 286 8.45 -30.47 -3.01
C GLU A 286 8.40 -31.92 -3.49
N ALA A 287 7.63 -32.21 -4.54
CA ALA A 287 7.53 -33.53 -5.12
C ALA A 287 7.40 -33.50 -6.64
N HIS A 288 8.02 -34.48 -7.31
CA HIS A 288 7.87 -34.67 -8.75
C HIS A 288 6.53 -35.34 -9.05
N VAL A 289 5.92 -35.00 -10.19
CA VAL A 289 4.61 -35.57 -10.60
C VAL A 289 4.58 -37.11 -10.56
N SER A 290 5.69 -37.79 -10.91
CA SER A 290 5.76 -39.25 -10.87
C SER A 290 5.78 -39.81 -9.44
N GLU A 291 6.37 -39.10 -8.49
CA GLU A 291 6.40 -39.49 -7.06
C GLU A 291 4.99 -39.44 -6.48
N ILE A 292 4.26 -38.34 -6.73
CA ILE A 292 2.88 -38.17 -6.33
C ILE A 292 1.96 -39.21 -6.97
N SER A 293 2.17 -39.50 -8.28
CA SER A 293 1.43 -40.50 -9.05
C SER A 293 1.58 -41.90 -8.43
N SER A 294 2.81 -42.26 -8.07
CA SER A 294 3.09 -43.56 -7.46
C SER A 294 2.52 -43.66 -6.05
N ALA A 295 2.65 -42.63 -5.23
CA ALA A 295 2.18 -42.59 -3.85
C ALA A 295 0.65 -42.68 -3.75
N LEU A 296 -0.05 -41.96 -4.62
CA LEU A 296 -1.52 -41.93 -4.62
C LEU A 296 -2.17 -42.99 -5.52
N ASN A 297 -1.36 -43.78 -6.25
CA ASN A 297 -1.82 -44.73 -7.23
C ASN A 297 -2.77 -44.12 -8.28
N ILE A 298 -2.44 -42.90 -8.75
CA ILE A 298 -3.21 -42.14 -9.73
C ILE A 298 -2.39 -42.03 -11.03
N PRO A 299 -2.96 -42.37 -12.19
CA PRO A 299 -2.26 -42.20 -13.47
C PRO A 299 -1.79 -40.76 -13.67
N THR A 300 -0.56 -40.59 -14.16
CA THR A 300 0.11 -39.28 -14.29
C THR A 300 -0.72 -38.25 -15.06
N TYR A 301 -1.48 -38.67 -16.08
CA TYR A 301 -2.33 -37.76 -16.86
C TYR A 301 -3.50 -37.20 -16.06
N ARG A 302 -4.13 -38.02 -15.17
CA ARG A 302 -5.18 -37.54 -14.26
C ARG A 302 -4.63 -36.67 -13.16
N LEU A 303 -3.47 -37.05 -12.62
CA LEU A 303 -2.77 -36.27 -11.62
C LEU A 303 -2.36 -34.89 -12.17
N ALA A 304 -1.88 -34.80 -13.39
CA ALA A 304 -1.52 -33.51 -14.02
C ALA A 304 -2.72 -32.57 -14.09
N THR A 305 -3.90 -33.08 -14.45
CA THR A 305 -5.14 -32.27 -14.48
C THR A 305 -5.52 -31.80 -13.07
N MET A 306 -5.42 -32.68 -12.07
CA MET A 306 -5.72 -32.36 -10.67
C MET A 306 -4.72 -31.33 -10.10
N LEU A 307 -3.43 -31.50 -10.35
CA LEU A 307 -2.39 -30.53 -9.92
C LEU A 307 -2.57 -29.17 -10.57
N SER A 308 -2.99 -29.12 -11.85
CA SER A 308 -3.34 -27.83 -12.49
C SER A 308 -4.57 -27.19 -11.83
N ALA A 309 -5.57 -27.97 -11.45
CA ALA A 309 -6.72 -27.44 -10.72
C ALA A 309 -6.32 -26.96 -9.31
N LEU A 310 -5.43 -27.66 -8.63
CA LEU A 310 -4.87 -27.25 -7.33
C LEU A 310 -4.02 -25.96 -7.45
N GLU A 311 -3.29 -25.80 -8.56
CA GLU A 311 -2.54 -24.58 -8.86
C GLU A 311 -3.48 -23.39 -9.07
N VAL A 312 -4.59 -23.57 -9.80
CA VAL A 312 -5.64 -22.55 -9.97
C VAL A 312 -6.32 -22.23 -8.64
N LYS A 313 -6.56 -23.21 -7.79
CA LYS A 313 -7.08 -23.02 -6.42
C LYS A 313 -6.07 -22.33 -5.50
N GLY A 314 -4.79 -22.24 -5.89
CA GLY A 314 -3.72 -21.67 -5.06
C GLY A 314 -3.24 -22.58 -3.94
N ALA A 315 -3.50 -23.89 -4.01
CA ALA A 315 -3.05 -24.88 -3.03
C ALA A 315 -1.61 -25.33 -3.29
N VAL A 316 -1.20 -25.38 -4.56
CA VAL A 316 0.15 -25.78 -4.97
C VAL A 316 0.72 -24.82 -6.01
N VAL A 317 2.03 -24.82 -6.16
CA VAL A 317 2.74 -24.08 -7.20
C VAL A 317 3.61 -25.03 -8.03
N LYS A 318 3.55 -24.89 -9.34
CA LYS A 318 4.40 -25.66 -10.24
C LYS A 318 5.81 -25.08 -10.27
N LEU A 319 6.79 -25.92 -10.02
CA LEU A 319 8.22 -25.64 -10.12
C LEU A 319 8.78 -26.15 -11.47
N GLY A 320 10.05 -25.84 -11.76
CA GLY A 320 10.71 -26.41 -12.92
C GLY A 320 10.79 -27.93 -12.88
N GLY A 321 10.81 -28.61 -14.07
CA GLY A 321 10.99 -30.06 -14.15
C GLY A 321 9.80 -30.89 -13.66
N ASN A 322 8.57 -30.43 -13.80
CA ASN A 322 7.34 -31.13 -13.35
C ASN A 322 7.32 -31.43 -11.84
N ARG A 323 7.93 -30.58 -11.02
CA ARG A 323 7.83 -30.62 -9.56
C ARG A 323 6.77 -29.62 -9.08
N TYR A 324 6.20 -29.90 -7.93
CA TYR A 324 5.20 -29.07 -7.27
C TYR A 324 5.56 -28.87 -5.81
N SER A 325 5.25 -27.71 -5.27
CA SER A 325 5.34 -27.37 -3.84
C SER A 325 4.01 -26.81 -3.36
N VAL A 326 3.75 -26.84 -2.07
CA VAL A 326 2.58 -26.19 -1.45
C VAL A 326 2.83 -24.68 -1.36
N VAL A 327 1.77 -23.86 -1.48
CA VAL A 327 1.81 -22.40 -1.39
C VAL A 327 1.76 -21.92 0.06
#